data_278635acd3d3ca5f3869befa4ab97c26
#
_entry.id   278635acd3d3ca5f3869befa4ab97c26
#
_cell.length_a   1.000
_cell.length_b   1.000
_cell.length_c   1.000
_cell.angle_alpha   90.00
_cell.angle_beta   90.00
_cell.angle_gamma   90.00
#
_symmetry.space_group_name_H-M   'P 1'
#
loop_
_entity.id
_entity.type
_entity.pdbx_description
1 polymer ?
#
loop_
_entity_poly.entity_id
_entity_poly.type
_entity_poly.pdbx_seq_one_letter_code
_entity_poly.pdbx_strand_id
1 'polypeptide(L)'
;MIHERFQGNHYECGLRFGSSLAEYGNYILEQIPFPVTEERIQFAAACLPSYEKYFPEILEEIQGIAEGQKCPEEKLQAVLFSVYAMPPACQCSCFAVANGAELLLGRNSDFLTELEDCNRNVQYRFSDGALAFQGNTTSFVQMEDGVNEKGLAVGLTSVYPPSDASGVLVSPGLNAGLLLRFFLEKCRTVEEALGWLEKLPVSSAQTFTFADAKGKIAVSECFSGGRQVVRPEKEGRKERLFVCATNLFHSKELKRFQQPDIDSWEAEPRYQTMRRTLEAEAGQMRLSDAFDLLTGKKGFLCQYD
;
A
#
# COMPACT_ATOMS: atom_id res chain seq x y z
N MET A 1 -6.25 17.45 -3.97
CA MET A 1 -6.09 16.54 -2.80
C MET A 1 -6.94 17.03 -1.65
N ILE A 2 -7.76 16.17 -1.07
CA ILE A 2 -8.65 16.47 0.08
C ILE A 2 -7.90 16.09 1.36
N HIS A 3 -8.02 16.95 2.41
CA HIS A 3 -7.45 16.65 3.73
C HIS A 3 -8.57 16.38 4.73
N GLU A 4 -8.52 15.21 5.37
CA GLU A 4 -9.55 14.78 6.31
C GLU A 4 -8.95 14.32 7.64
N ARG A 5 -9.71 14.48 8.72
CA ARG A 5 -9.34 14.04 10.06
C ARG A 5 -10.45 13.19 10.65
N PHE A 6 -10.10 12.01 11.10
CA PHE A 6 -10.97 11.04 11.75
C PHE A 6 -10.55 10.87 13.19
N GLN A 7 -11.51 10.91 14.11
CA GLN A 7 -11.29 10.71 15.53
C GLN A 7 -12.48 9.94 16.10
N GLY A 8 -12.20 8.92 16.91
CA GLY A 8 -13.18 8.01 17.51
C GLY A 8 -12.69 6.55 17.43
N ASN A 9 -13.57 5.60 17.65
CA ASN A 9 -13.29 4.20 17.34
C ASN A 9 -13.42 3.95 15.83
N HIS A 10 -13.06 2.76 15.37
CA HIS A 10 -13.11 2.42 13.95
C HIS A 10 -14.49 2.58 13.36
N TYR A 11 -15.54 2.09 14.02
CA TYR A 11 -16.91 2.25 13.55
C TYR A 11 -17.32 3.72 13.40
N GLU A 12 -17.02 4.57 14.40
CA GLU A 12 -17.34 6.01 14.36
C GLU A 12 -16.60 6.72 13.21
N CYS A 13 -15.33 6.35 12.98
CA CYS A 13 -14.56 6.89 11.85
C CYS A 13 -15.18 6.48 10.51
N GLY A 14 -15.56 5.22 10.36
CA GLY A 14 -16.22 4.70 9.18
C GLY A 14 -17.58 5.35 8.91
N LEU A 15 -18.43 5.44 9.94
CA LEU A 15 -19.75 6.06 9.84
C LEU A 15 -19.64 7.53 9.41
N ARG A 16 -18.70 8.27 10.01
CA ARG A 16 -18.45 9.66 9.63
C ARG A 16 -18.00 9.79 8.19
N PHE A 17 -17.07 8.92 7.76
CA PHE A 17 -16.57 8.93 6.39
C PHE A 17 -17.69 8.61 5.38
N GLY A 18 -18.43 7.52 5.59
CA GLY A 18 -19.54 7.11 4.72
C GLY A 18 -20.64 8.18 4.64
N SER A 19 -21.02 8.75 5.79
CA SER A 19 -22.05 9.80 5.86
C SER A 19 -21.61 11.07 5.16
N SER A 20 -20.36 11.52 5.35
CA SER A 20 -19.86 12.74 4.72
C SER A 20 -19.87 12.64 3.18
N LEU A 21 -19.51 11.49 2.63
CA LEU A 21 -19.61 11.27 1.18
C LEU A 21 -21.05 11.32 0.69
N ALA A 22 -21.97 10.65 1.39
CA ALA A 22 -23.38 10.60 1.02
C ALA A 22 -24.06 11.98 1.09
N GLU A 23 -23.67 12.86 2.02
CA GLU A 23 -24.15 14.24 2.12
C GLU A 23 -23.82 15.05 0.85
N TYR A 24 -22.74 14.73 0.16
CA TYR A 24 -22.36 15.35 -1.12
C TYR A 24 -22.87 14.57 -2.35
N GLY A 25 -23.72 13.57 -2.15
CA GLY A 25 -24.24 12.74 -3.22
C GLY A 25 -23.23 11.72 -3.80
N ASN A 26 -22.14 11.49 -3.08
CA ASN A 26 -21.09 10.53 -3.50
C ASN A 26 -21.37 9.16 -2.90
N TYR A 27 -21.86 8.23 -3.72
CA TYR A 27 -22.13 6.86 -3.31
C TYR A 27 -21.01 5.94 -3.83
N ILE A 28 -20.28 5.32 -2.91
CA ILE A 28 -19.07 4.54 -3.20
C ILE A 28 -19.33 3.48 -4.27
N LEU A 29 -20.40 2.68 -4.12
CA LEU A 29 -20.69 1.58 -5.04
C LEU A 29 -21.08 2.03 -6.45
N GLU A 30 -21.41 3.31 -6.65
CA GLU A 30 -21.75 3.89 -7.95
C GLU A 30 -20.50 4.43 -8.69
N GLN A 31 -19.41 4.67 -7.96
CA GLN A 31 -18.22 5.35 -8.48
C GLN A 31 -17.00 4.42 -8.65
N ILE A 32 -17.10 3.16 -8.21
CA ILE A 32 -16.00 2.21 -8.40
C ILE A 32 -15.81 1.87 -9.90
N PRO A 33 -14.55 1.80 -10.37
CA PRO A 33 -14.26 1.61 -11.80
C PRO A 33 -14.37 0.16 -12.30
N PHE A 34 -15.02 -0.72 -11.54
CA PHE A 34 -15.21 -2.12 -11.88
C PHE A 34 -16.52 -2.67 -11.29
N PRO A 35 -17.13 -3.70 -11.89
CA PRO A 35 -18.37 -4.29 -11.37
C PRO A 35 -18.13 -5.10 -10.10
N VAL A 36 -19.06 -5.04 -9.14
CA VAL A 36 -19.13 -5.94 -7.99
C VAL A 36 -19.77 -7.26 -8.45
N THR A 37 -18.94 -8.17 -8.93
CA THR A 37 -19.39 -9.49 -9.44
C THR A 37 -19.60 -10.48 -8.29
N GLU A 38 -20.34 -11.54 -8.57
CA GLU A 38 -20.51 -12.67 -7.64
C GLU A 38 -19.17 -13.29 -7.23
N GLU A 39 -18.21 -13.36 -8.17
CA GLU A 39 -16.87 -13.84 -7.90
C GLU A 39 -16.15 -13.01 -6.84
N ARG A 40 -16.27 -11.67 -6.90
CA ARG A 40 -15.68 -10.76 -5.90
C ARG A 40 -16.35 -10.89 -4.54
N ILE A 41 -17.68 -11.10 -4.51
CA ILE A 41 -18.44 -11.34 -3.27
C ILE A 41 -17.98 -12.65 -2.62
N GLN A 42 -17.90 -13.73 -3.38
CA GLN A 42 -17.44 -15.03 -2.88
C GLN A 42 -15.98 -14.98 -2.41
N PHE A 43 -15.11 -14.28 -3.14
CA PHE A 43 -13.72 -14.07 -2.72
C PHE A 43 -13.65 -13.30 -1.41
N ALA A 44 -14.41 -12.22 -1.25
CA ALA A 44 -14.46 -11.44 -0.02
C ALA A 44 -14.97 -12.27 1.17
N ALA A 45 -16.03 -13.05 0.97
CA ALA A 45 -16.52 -13.97 2.00
C ALA A 45 -15.45 -14.98 2.43
N ALA A 46 -14.63 -15.47 1.50
CA ALA A 46 -13.52 -16.37 1.82
C ALA A 46 -12.35 -15.64 2.54
N CYS A 47 -12.18 -14.31 2.36
CA CYS A 47 -11.19 -13.51 3.08
C CYS A 47 -11.62 -13.18 4.51
N LEU A 48 -12.92 -13.08 4.79
CA LEU A 48 -13.49 -12.58 6.04
C LEU A 48 -12.91 -13.24 7.31
N PRO A 49 -12.73 -14.58 7.39
CA PRO A 49 -12.13 -15.22 8.57
C PRO A 49 -10.71 -14.71 8.90
N SER A 50 -9.95 -14.25 7.90
CA SER A 50 -8.63 -13.67 8.10
C SER A 50 -8.72 -12.29 8.74
N TYR A 51 -9.67 -11.46 8.30
CA TYR A 51 -9.91 -10.15 8.92
C TYR A 51 -10.46 -10.30 10.35
N GLU A 52 -11.43 -11.16 10.58
CA GLU A 52 -11.97 -11.45 11.92
C GLU A 52 -10.88 -11.86 12.91
N LYS A 53 -9.92 -12.64 12.45
CA LYS A 53 -8.83 -13.14 13.29
C LYS A 53 -7.72 -12.12 13.55
N TYR A 54 -7.33 -11.35 12.53
CA TYR A 54 -6.11 -10.54 12.59
C TYR A 54 -6.36 -9.04 12.63
N PHE A 55 -7.48 -8.59 12.09
CA PHE A 55 -7.80 -7.17 11.98
C PHE A 55 -9.31 -6.89 12.11
N PRO A 56 -9.95 -7.33 13.22
CA PRO A 56 -11.40 -7.17 13.41
C PRO A 56 -11.83 -5.70 13.43
N GLU A 57 -10.97 -4.79 13.89
CA GLU A 57 -11.30 -3.36 13.99
C GLU A 57 -11.60 -2.74 12.61
N ILE A 58 -10.94 -3.22 11.55
CA ILE A 58 -11.23 -2.73 10.19
C ILE A 58 -12.62 -3.14 9.70
N LEU A 59 -13.15 -4.27 10.18
CA LEU A 59 -14.52 -4.69 9.86
C LEU A 59 -15.54 -3.73 10.49
N GLU A 60 -15.29 -3.26 11.71
CA GLU A 60 -16.13 -2.25 12.36
C GLU A 60 -16.13 -0.93 11.56
N GLU A 61 -14.98 -0.52 11.02
CA GLU A 61 -14.89 0.67 10.19
C GLU A 61 -15.65 0.50 8.86
N ILE A 62 -15.53 -0.67 8.22
CA ILE A 62 -16.25 -1.01 6.98
C ILE A 62 -17.76 -1.01 7.25
N GLN A 63 -18.21 -1.58 8.37
CA GLN A 63 -19.60 -1.55 8.79
C GLN A 63 -20.11 -0.10 8.95
N GLY A 64 -19.35 0.75 9.62
CA GLY A 64 -19.69 2.15 9.77
C GLY A 64 -19.83 2.88 8.41
N ILE A 65 -18.90 2.61 7.48
CA ILE A 65 -18.98 3.18 6.12
C ILE A 65 -20.25 2.69 5.41
N ALA A 66 -20.53 1.40 5.45
CA ALA A 66 -21.72 0.82 4.80
C ALA A 66 -23.02 1.44 5.32
N GLU A 67 -23.12 1.64 6.64
CA GLU A 67 -24.24 2.32 7.27
C GLU A 67 -24.36 3.78 6.82
N GLY A 68 -23.27 4.55 6.85
CA GLY A 68 -23.23 5.95 6.39
C GLY A 68 -23.58 6.09 4.91
N GLN A 69 -23.19 5.12 4.08
CA GLN A 69 -23.49 5.05 2.66
C GLN A 69 -24.85 4.41 2.34
N LYS A 70 -25.53 3.81 3.32
CA LYS A 70 -26.78 3.07 3.16
C LYS A 70 -26.66 1.96 2.10
N CYS A 71 -25.54 1.27 2.08
CA CYS A 71 -25.26 0.21 1.11
C CYS A 71 -25.05 -1.15 1.81
N PRO A 72 -25.19 -2.28 1.10
CA PRO A 72 -24.90 -3.59 1.65
C PRO A 72 -23.41 -3.72 1.99
N GLU A 73 -23.11 -4.08 3.24
CA GLU A 73 -21.74 -4.25 3.73
C GLU A 73 -20.95 -5.29 2.92
N GLU A 74 -21.56 -6.39 2.55
CA GLU A 74 -20.96 -7.47 1.75
C GLU A 74 -20.42 -6.96 0.39
N LYS A 75 -21.12 -5.98 -0.23
CA LYS A 75 -20.67 -5.39 -1.49
C LYS A 75 -19.48 -4.47 -1.27
N LEU A 76 -19.47 -3.72 -0.18
CA LEU A 76 -18.33 -2.89 0.18
C LEU A 76 -17.11 -3.74 0.53
N GLN A 77 -17.29 -4.83 1.27
CA GLN A 77 -16.25 -5.83 1.54
C GLN A 77 -15.73 -6.45 0.22
N ALA A 78 -16.62 -6.78 -0.72
CA ALA A 78 -16.23 -7.31 -2.02
C ALA A 78 -15.32 -6.33 -2.78
N VAL A 79 -15.59 -5.04 -2.74
CA VAL A 79 -14.73 -3.99 -3.31
C VAL A 79 -13.37 -3.97 -2.60
N LEU A 80 -13.40 -3.77 -1.28
CA LEU A 80 -12.20 -3.53 -0.48
C LEU A 80 -11.27 -4.74 -0.40
N PHE A 81 -11.79 -5.97 -0.36
CA PHE A 81 -10.95 -7.17 -0.23
C PHE A 81 -10.43 -7.69 -1.57
N SER A 82 -11.07 -7.32 -2.69
CA SER A 82 -10.67 -7.85 -4.00
C SER A 82 -9.86 -6.88 -4.86
N VAL A 83 -9.86 -5.56 -4.57
CA VAL A 83 -9.30 -4.55 -5.49
C VAL A 83 -7.84 -4.80 -5.86
N TYR A 84 -6.99 -5.20 -4.92
CA TYR A 84 -5.58 -5.52 -5.21
C TYR A 84 -5.32 -7.00 -5.54
N ALA A 85 -6.27 -7.89 -5.24
CA ALA A 85 -6.19 -9.30 -5.62
C ALA A 85 -6.65 -9.53 -7.07
N MET A 86 -7.60 -8.71 -7.53
CA MET A 86 -8.13 -8.68 -8.90
C MET A 86 -7.99 -7.24 -9.43
N PRO A 87 -6.76 -6.76 -9.64
CA PRO A 87 -6.50 -5.33 -9.80
C PRO A 87 -6.98 -4.78 -11.13
N PRO A 88 -7.51 -3.55 -11.13
CA PRO A 88 -7.31 -2.65 -12.25
C PRO A 88 -5.81 -2.31 -12.35
N ALA A 89 -5.35 -1.88 -13.52
CA ALA A 89 -3.97 -1.43 -13.68
C ALA A 89 -3.71 -0.21 -12.77
N CYS A 90 -2.75 -0.32 -11.85
CA CYS A 90 -2.26 0.81 -11.05
C CYS A 90 -0.75 0.74 -10.90
N GLN A 91 -0.09 1.91 -10.99
CA GLN A 91 1.36 2.04 -11.08
C GLN A 91 1.85 2.84 -9.88
N CYS A 92 3.01 2.47 -9.38
CA CYS A 92 3.62 3.14 -8.25
C CYS A 92 5.14 3.02 -8.30
N SER A 93 5.82 3.97 -7.65
CA SER A 93 7.25 3.91 -7.36
C SER A 93 7.46 4.27 -5.90
N CYS A 94 8.29 3.55 -5.19
CA CYS A 94 8.55 3.81 -3.78
C CYS A 94 10.03 3.58 -3.43
N PHE A 95 10.59 4.42 -2.57
CA PHE A 95 11.93 4.23 -2.03
C PHE A 95 12.02 4.68 -0.58
N ALA A 96 13.01 4.17 0.13
CA ALA A 96 13.41 4.69 1.43
C ALA A 96 14.93 4.92 1.48
N VAL A 97 15.35 6.00 2.16
CA VAL A 97 16.75 6.39 2.39
C VAL A 97 16.96 6.59 3.88
N ALA A 98 18.05 6.05 4.41
CA ALA A 98 18.51 6.28 5.78
C ALA A 98 20.01 6.59 5.75
N ASN A 99 20.38 7.87 5.70
CA ASN A 99 21.77 8.30 5.53
C ASN A 99 22.40 8.89 6.80
N GLY A 100 21.74 8.80 7.93
CA GLY A 100 22.20 9.32 9.22
C GLY A 100 21.84 10.79 9.47
N ALA A 101 21.62 11.57 8.42
CA ALA A 101 21.12 12.95 8.50
C ALA A 101 19.62 13.04 8.20
N GLU A 102 19.16 12.21 7.27
CA GLU A 102 17.76 12.13 6.84
C GLU A 102 17.26 10.68 6.90
N LEU A 103 16.00 10.55 7.19
CA LEU A 103 15.22 9.33 7.02
C LEU A 103 14.03 9.67 6.15
N LEU A 104 14.05 9.23 4.91
CA LEU A 104 13.08 9.60 3.89
C LEU A 104 12.36 8.36 3.37
N LEU A 105 11.06 8.46 3.19
CA LEU A 105 10.27 7.55 2.37
C LEU A 105 9.55 8.39 1.33
N GLY A 106 9.80 8.11 0.05
CA GLY A 106 9.21 8.80 -1.08
C GLY A 106 8.39 7.84 -1.93
N ARG A 107 7.19 8.26 -2.36
CA ARG A 107 6.30 7.46 -3.19
C ARG A 107 5.58 8.30 -4.25
N ASN A 108 5.50 7.77 -5.48
CA ASN A 108 4.56 8.21 -6.49
C ASN A 108 3.40 7.21 -6.55
N SER A 109 2.20 7.75 -6.72
CA SER A 109 1.00 7.02 -7.14
C SER A 109 0.68 7.48 -8.55
N ASP A 110 1.10 6.70 -9.53
CA ASP A 110 0.83 6.97 -10.93
C ASP A 110 -0.48 6.25 -11.28
N PHE A 111 -1.59 6.96 -11.24
CA PHE A 111 -2.93 6.40 -11.39
C PHE A 111 -3.71 7.14 -12.48
N LEU A 112 -4.92 6.66 -12.77
CA LEU A 112 -5.80 7.29 -13.77
C LEU A 112 -6.12 8.72 -13.36
N THR A 113 -5.97 9.66 -14.30
CA THR A 113 -6.27 11.09 -14.07
C THR A 113 -7.73 11.33 -13.67
N GLU A 114 -8.64 10.46 -14.09
CA GLU A 114 -10.06 10.49 -13.71
C GLU A 114 -10.28 10.28 -12.20
N LEU A 115 -9.31 9.68 -11.50
CA LEU A 115 -9.36 9.45 -10.06
C LEU A 115 -8.55 10.47 -9.24
N GLU A 116 -8.01 11.50 -9.88
CA GLU A 116 -7.21 12.52 -9.19
C GLU A 116 -7.99 13.22 -8.07
N ASP A 117 -9.27 13.47 -8.26
CA ASP A 117 -10.15 14.05 -7.26
C ASP A 117 -10.45 13.12 -6.08
N CYS A 118 -10.15 11.82 -6.20
CA CYS A 118 -10.27 10.83 -5.12
C CYS A 118 -9.08 10.86 -4.15
N ASN A 119 -7.99 11.55 -4.49
CA ASN A 119 -6.79 11.63 -3.65
C ASN A 119 -7.08 12.33 -2.33
N ARG A 120 -6.85 11.60 -1.23
CA ARG A 120 -7.06 12.07 0.15
C ARG A 120 -5.80 11.90 0.97
N ASN A 121 -5.46 12.95 1.73
CA ASN A 121 -4.54 12.86 2.85
C ASN A 121 -5.37 12.79 4.12
N VAL A 122 -5.26 11.70 4.85
CA VAL A 122 -6.09 11.41 6.03
C VAL A 122 -5.25 11.33 7.29
N GLN A 123 -5.81 11.83 8.39
CA GLN A 123 -5.24 11.69 9.71
C GLN A 123 -6.23 10.96 10.60
N TYR A 124 -5.81 9.83 11.16
CA TYR A 124 -6.59 9.02 12.11
C TYR A 124 -6.06 9.15 13.53
N ARG A 125 -6.97 9.29 14.48
CA ARG A 125 -6.70 9.21 15.92
C ARG A 125 -7.77 8.34 16.57
N PHE A 126 -7.40 7.11 16.86
CA PHE A 126 -8.31 6.12 17.41
C PHE A 126 -8.47 6.23 18.93
N SER A 127 -9.67 5.93 19.43
CA SER A 127 -9.99 5.83 20.87
C SER A 127 -9.98 4.39 21.38
N ASP A 128 -9.84 3.40 20.50
CA ASP A 128 -9.85 1.95 20.79
C ASP A 128 -8.46 1.32 20.90
N GLY A 129 -7.41 2.14 20.91
CA GLY A 129 -6.04 1.72 21.20
C GLY A 129 -5.14 1.49 20.00
N ALA A 130 -5.63 1.64 18.76
CA ALA A 130 -4.80 1.64 17.58
C ALA A 130 -3.90 2.90 17.54
N LEU A 131 -2.73 2.79 16.90
CA LEU A 131 -1.81 3.91 16.75
C LEU A 131 -2.40 4.99 15.83
N ALA A 132 -2.20 6.25 16.21
CA ALA A 132 -2.54 7.35 15.32
C ALA A 132 -1.59 7.38 14.13
N PHE A 133 -2.12 7.70 12.94
CA PHE A 133 -1.32 7.80 11.73
C PHE A 133 -1.84 8.89 10.79
N GLN A 134 -0.97 9.27 9.84
CA GLN A 134 -1.32 10.06 8.67
C GLN A 134 -0.93 9.28 7.43
N GLY A 135 -1.80 9.26 6.42
CA GLY A 135 -1.56 8.52 5.18
C GLY A 135 -2.26 9.13 3.98
N ASN A 136 -1.97 8.59 2.82
CA ASN A 136 -2.60 8.93 1.56
C ASN A 136 -3.35 7.75 0.98
N THR A 137 -4.48 8.03 0.35
CA THR A 137 -5.33 7.02 -0.27
C THR A 137 -6.12 7.59 -1.44
N THR A 138 -6.41 6.72 -2.41
CA THR A 138 -7.45 6.90 -3.42
C THR A 138 -8.60 5.90 -3.24
N SER A 139 -8.45 4.99 -2.27
CA SER A 139 -9.31 3.79 -2.10
C SER A 139 -9.94 3.71 -0.71
N PHE A 140 -10.55 4.79 -0.26
CA PHE A 140 -11.31 4.89 0.99
C PHE A 140 -10.46 4.62 2.24
N VAL A 141 -10.72 3.50 2.94
CA VAL A 141 -10.01 3.09 4.16
C VAL A 141 -8.69 2.37 3.89
N GLN A 142 -8.44 1.97 2.67
CA GLN A 142 -7.15 1.40 2.28
C GLN A 142 -6.10 2.50 2.17
N MET A 143 -4.91 2.25 2.65
CA MET A 143 -3.82 3.22 2.55
C MET A 143 -2.82 2.77 1.48
N GLU A 144 -2.25 3.75 0.78
CA GLU A 144 -1.20 3.54 -0.22
C GLU A 144 0.18 3.88 0.34
N ASP A 145 0.23 4.83 1.26
CA ASP A 145 1.38 5.17 2.09
C ASP A 145 0.93 5.84 3.39
N GLY A 146 1.85 5.97 4.32
CA GLY A 146 1.59 6.69 5.56
C GLY A 146 2.72 6.57 6.57
N VAL A 147 2.57 7.31 7.66
CA VAL A 147 3.44 7.28 8.82
C VAL A 147 2.62 7.32 10.10
N ASN A 148 2.97 6.50 11.08
CA ASN A 148 2.30 6.48 12.36
C ASN A 148 3.05 7.28 13.44
N GLU A 149 2.39 7.48 14.59
CA GLU A 149 2.93 8.25 15.72
C GLU A 149 4.21 7.66 16.35
N LYS A 150 4.58 6.42 16.02
CA LYS A 150 5.83 5.78 16.46
C LYS A 150 6.96 5.94 15.45
N GLY A 151 6.67 6.60 14.31
CA GLY A 151 7.63 6.87 13.25
C GLY A 151 7.86 5.68 12.31
N LEU A 152 6.96 4.68 12.28
CA LEU A 152 6.94 3.70 11.21
C LEU A 152 6.27 4.31 9.99
N ALA A 153 7.01 4.42 8.88
CA ALA A 153 6.51 4.81 7.57
C ALA A 153 6.44 3.58 6.66
N VAL A 154 5.38 3.50 5.87
CA VAL A 154 5.15 2.40 4.91
C VAL A 154 4.63 2.96 3.60
N GLY A 155 5.13 2.44 2.47
CA GLY A 155 4.63 2.73 1.14
C GLY A 155 4.35 1.44 0.37
N LEU A 156 3.27 1.42 -0.40
CA LEU A 156 2.80 0.28 -1.17
C LEU A 156 3.12 0.47 -2.66
N THR A 157 3.62 -0.59 -3.32
CA THR A 157 3.51 -0.73 -4.77
C THR A 157 2.82 -2.06 -5.08
N SER A 158 1.75 -2.02 -5.86
CA SER A 158 1.07 -3.24 -6.33
C SER A 158 1.91 -3.97 -7.37
N VAL A 159 1.78 -5.29 -7.42
CA VAL A 159 2.36 -6.14 -8.45
C VAL A 159 1.22 -6.93 -9.10
N TYR A 160 1.28 -7.15 -10.39
CA TYR A 160 0.31 -8.02 -11.04
C TYR A 160 0.31 -9.41 -10.40
N PRO A 161 -0.87 -10.07 -10.27
CA PRO A 161 -0.95 -11.37 -9.65
C PRO A 161 0.03 -12.34 -10.30
N PRO A 162 0.90 -13.00 -9.51
CA PRO A 162 1.83 -13.98 -10.04
C PRO A 162 1.11 -15.19 -10.63
N SER A 163 1.78 -15.93 -11.50
CA SER A 163 1.26 -17.16 -12.08
C SER A 163 2.34 -18.23 -12.17
N ASP A 164 1.91 -19.47 -12.22
CA ASP A 164 2.72 -20.63 -12.53
C ASP A 164 1.98 -21.58 -13.48
N ALA A 165 2.45 -22.80 -13.62
CA ALA A 165 1.82 -23.81 -14.47
C ALA A 165 0.36 -24.17 -14.06
N SER A 166 -0.06 -23.88 -12.84
CA SER A 166 -1.44 -24.09 -12.34
C SER A 166 -2.37 -22.91 -12.61
N GLY A 167 -1.84 -21.76 -13.04
CA GLY A 167 -2.59 -20.54 -13.33
C GLY A 167 -2.21 -19.36 -12.44
N VAL A 168 -3.12 -18.40 -12.28
CA VAL A 168 -2.92 -17.20 -11.45
C VAL A 168 -2.96 -17.56 -9.97
N LEU A 169 -1.96 -17.08 -9.22
CA LEU A 169 -1.74 -17.40 -7.80
C LEU A 169 -2.39 -16.32 -6.91
N VAL A 170 -3.67 -16.45 -6.67
CA VAL A 170 -4.45 -15.61 -5.74
C VAL A 170 -5.13 -16.51 -4.72
N SER A 171 -5.09 -16.14 -3.45
CA SER A 171 -5.74 -16.88 -2.36
C SER A 171 -6.42 -15.91 -1.39
N PRO A 172 -7.48 -16.33 -0.70
CA PRO A 172 -8.10 -15.52 0.35
C PRO A 172 -7.13 -15.11 1.45
N GLY A 173 -7.22 -13.86 1.89
CA GLY A 173 -6.34 -13.27 2.90
C GLY A 173 -6.57 -11.77 3.04
N LEU A 174 -5.63 -11.06 3.66
CA LEU A 174 -5.64 -9.61 3.74
C LEU A 174 -5.04 -9.02 2.46
N ASN A 175 -5.67 -7.98 1.93
CA ASN A 175 -5.16 -7.32 0.73
C ASN A 175 -4.16 -6.19 1.06
N ALA A 176 -3.47 -5.71 0.04
CA ALA A 176 -2.35 -4.78 0.15
C ALA A 176 -2.66 -3.49 0.93
N GLY A 177 -3.73 -2.78 0.57
CA GLY A 177 -4.05 -1.49 1.19
C GLY A 177 -4.50 -1.62 2.65
N LEU A 178 -5.18 -2.72 3.00
CA LEU A 178 -5.58 -3.02 4.37
C LEU A 178 -4.43 -3.60 5.20
N LEU A 179 -3.47 -4.32 4.57
CA LEU A 179 -2.22 -4.72 5.23
C LEU A 179 -1.38 -3.50 5.58
N LEU A 180 -1.25 -2.53 4.67
CA LEU A 180 -0.54 -1.29 4.98
C LEU A 180 -1.21 -0.57 6.16
N ARG A 181 -2.53 -0.50 6.17
CA ARG A 181 -3.32 0.04 7.26
C ARG A 181 -3.03 -0.70 8.58
N PHE A 182 -3.01 -2.04 8.56
CA PHE A 182 -2.64 -2.87 9.71
C PHE A 182 -1.26 -2.51 10.27
N PHE A 183 -0.25 -2.30 9.41
CA PHE A 183 1.09 -1.93 9.88
C PHE A 183 1.10 -0.55 10.54
N LEU A 184 0.40 0.43 9.97
CA LEU A 184 0.31 1.77 10.54
C LEU A 184 -0.37 1.78 11.92
N GLU A 185 -1.36 0.94 12.13
CA GLU A 185 -2.13 0.89 13.37
C GLU A 185 -1.50 0.03 14.47
N LYS A 186 -0.79 -1.03 14.10
CA LYS A 186 -0.36 -2.08 15.06
C LYS A 186 1.15 -2.22 15.21
N CYS A 187 1.96 -1.66 14.29
CA CYS A 187 3.40 -1.84 14.31
C CYS A 187 4.14 -0.54 14.62
N ARG A 188 5.24 -0.66 15.36
CA ARG A 188 6.08 0.48 15.80
C ARG A 188 7.39 0.55 15.02
N THR A 189 7.83 -0.58 14.46
CA THR A 189 9.13 -0.71 13.82
C THR A 189 9.04 -1.58 12.57
N VAL A 190 10.05 -1.47 11.70
CA VAL A 190 10.20 -2.34 10.52
C VAL A 190 10.19 -3.81 10.91
N GLU A 191 10.90 -4.19 11.99
CA GLU A 191 10.98 -5.60 12.40
C GLU A 191 9.63 -6.15 12.91
N GLU A 192 8.84 -5.31 13.60
CA GLU A 192 7.48 -5.70 14.01
C GLU A 192 6.58 -5.93 12.78
N ALA A 193 6.63 -5.03 11.79
CA ALA A 193 5.84 -5.16 10.57
C ALA A 193 6.22 -6.40 9.75
N LEU A 194 7.52 -6.65 9.59
CA LEU A 194 8.03 -7.85 8.91
C LEU A 194 7.65 -9.14 9.67
N GLY A 195 7.75 -9.14 11.00
CA GLY A 195 7.37 -10.28 11.83
C GLY A 195 5.86 -10.59 11.80
N TRP A 196 5.02 -9.58 11.62
CA TRP A 196 3.60 -9.78 11.35
C TRP A 196 3.36 -10.31 9.94
N LEU A 197 4.01 -9.72 8.93
CA LEU A 197 3.83 -10.14 7.54
C LEU A 197 4.16 -11.63 7.33
N GLU A 198 5.07 -12.20 8.09
CA GLU A 198 5.36 -13.65 8.05
C GLU A 198 4.17 -14.52 8.49
N LYS A 199 3.28 -14.00 9.31
CA LYS A 199 2.15 -14.73 9.91
C LYS A 199 0.82 -14.47 9.21
N LEU A 200 0.69 -13.29 8.59
CA LEU A 200 -0.56 -12.86 7.98
C LEU A 200 -0.78 -13.56 6.63
N PRO A 201 -2.00 -14.08 6.37
CA PRO A 201 -2.35 -14.53 5.03
C PRO A 201 -2.47 -13.31 4.09
N VAL A 202 -1.84 -13.38 2.95
CA VAL A 202 -1.80 -12.31 1.94
C VAL A 202 -2.61 -12.73 0.72
N SER A 203 -3.54 -11.90 0.29
CA SER A 203 -4.43 -12.20 -0.84
C SER A 203 -3.93 -11.64 -2.17
N SER A 204 -3.21 -10.53 -2.15
CA SER A 204 -2.73 -9.81 -3.32
C SER A 204 -1.22 -9.93 -3.50
N ALA A 205 -0.71 -9.41 -4.60
CA ALA A 205 0.73 -9.31 -4.85
C ALA A 205 1.16 -7.85 -4.77
N GLN A 206 2.19 -7.57 -3.98
CA GLN A 206 2.67 -6.21 -3.72
C GLN A 206 4.08 -6.19 -3.16
N THR A 207 4.62 -4.98 -3.11
CA THR A 207 5.76 -4.69 -2.26
C THR A 207 5.37 -3.66 -1.19
N PHE A 208 5.97 -3.78 -0.01
CA PHE A 208 5.91 -2.78 1.04
C PHE A 208 7.30 -2.23 1.27
N THR A 209 7.47 -0.92 1.08
CA THR A 209 8.69 -0.21 1.46
C THR A 209 8.50 0.34 2.86
N PHE A 210 9.39 0.00 3.77
CA PHE A 210 9.34 0.38 5.17
C PHE A 210 10.51 1.28 5.55
N ALA A 211 10.24 2.21 6.48
CA ALA A 211 11.25 2.96 7.21
C ALA A 211 10.78 3.20 8.66
N ASP A 212 11.68 3.18 9.65
CA ASP A 212 11.32 3.48 11.03
C ASP A 212 12.26 4.49 11.69
N ALA A 213 11.79 5.10 12.78
CA ALA A 213 12.52 6.12 13.53
C ALA A 213 13.91 5.67 14.05
N LYS A 214 14.23 4.37 13.99
CA LYS A 214 15.55 3.82 14.33
C LYS A 214 16.50 3.79 13.12
N GLY A 215 16.06 4.28 11.95
CA GLY A 215 16.82 4.26 10.71
C GLY A 215 16.86 2.92 10.01
N LYS A 216 15.98 1.97 10.38
CA LYS A 216 15.83 0.71 9.64
C LYS A 216 14.97 0.94 8.43
N ILE A 217 15.42 0.40 7.28
CA ILE A 217 14.68 0.41 6.03
C ILE A 217 14.66 -0.99 5.41
N ALA A 218 13.58 -1.35 4.75
CA ALA A 218 13.45 -2.62 4.03
C ALA A 218 12.36 -2.54 2.96
N VAL A 219 12.44 -3.40 1.95
CA VAL A 219 11.32 -3.73 1.08
C VAL A 219 10.90 -5.17 1.37
N SER A 220 9.61 -5.40 1.54
CA SER A 220 9.07 -6.75 1.52
C SER A 220 8.29 -6.96 0.23
N GLU A 221 8.72 -7.90 -0.57
CA GLU A 221 7.99 -8.42 -1.73
C GLU A 221 7.14 -9.60 -1.27
N CYS A 222 5.86 -9.62 -1.59
CA CYS A 222 4.98 -10.70 -1.15
C CYS A 222 3.77 -10.91 -2.05
N PHE A 223 3.30 -12.15 -2.06
CA PHE A 223 2.01 -12.59 -2.59
C PHE A 223 1.55 -13.84 -1.81
N SER A 224 0.41 -14.42 -2.16
CA SER A 224 -0.16 -15.57 -1.44
C SER A 224 0.77 -16.79 -1.38
N GLY A 225 1.65 -16.97 -2.37
CA GLY A 225 2.57 -18.12 -2.48
C GLY A 225 4.01 -17.87 -2.02
N GLY A 226 4.36 -16.64 -1.63
CA GLY A 226 5.75 -16.36 -1.23
C GLY A 226 6.02 -14.97 -0.70
N ARG A 227 7.14 -14.84 -0.01
CA ARG A 227 7.62 -13.58 0.59
C ARG A 227 9.13 -13.51 0.53
N GLN A 228 9.65 -12.29 0.30
CA GLN A 228 11.07 -12.00 0.40
C GLN A 228 11.27 -10.61 1.02
N VAL A 229 12.30 -10.51 1.84
CA VAL A 229 12.70 -9.23 2.45
C VAL A 229 14.00 -8.78 1.79
N VAL A 230 13.95 -7.63 1.14
CA VAL A 230 15.09 -6.95 0.55
C VAL A 230 15.56 -5.87 1.52
N ARG A 231 16.77 -5.99 2.02
CA ARG A 231 17.42 -5.02 2.88
C ARG A 231 18.49 -4.26 2.10
N PRO A 232 19.01 -3.14 2.61
CA PRO A 232 20.13 -2.46 2.00
C PRO A 232 21.29 -3.43 1.73
N GLU A 233 21.74 -3.47 0.49
CA GLU A 233 22.85 -4.37 0.07
C GLU A 233 24.14 -3.98 0.78
N LYS A 234 24.93 -5.00 1.15
CA LYS A 234 26.26 -4.81 1.70
C LYS A 234 27.30 -5.03 0.60
N GLU A 235 28.11 -4.04 0.36
CA GLU A 235 29.25 -4.08 -0.55
C GLU A 235 30.55 -3.99 0.26
N GLY A 236 31.12 -5.13 0.62
CA GLY A 236 32.24 -5.22 1.55
C GLY A 236 31.83 -4.77 2.96
N ARG A 237 32.46 -3.68 3.46
CA ARG A 237 32.15 -3.07 4.77
C ARG A 237 31.13 -1.94 4.69
N LYS A 238 30.74 -1.52 3.49
CA LYS A 238 29.80 -0.43 3.26
C LYS A 238 28.41 -1.00 3.00
N GLU A 239 27.42 -0.54 3.76
CA GLU A 239 26.02 -0.84 3.53
C GLU A 239 25.42 0.27 2.66
N ARG A 240 24.61 -0.10 1.66
CA ARG A 240 23.83 0.88 0.90
C ARG A 240 22.85 1.58 1.84
N LEU A 241 22.54 2.82 1.56
CA LEU A 241 21.69 3.65 2.43
C LEU A 241 20.26 3.75 1.94
N PHE A 242 19.85 2.87 1.03
CA PHE A 242 18.53 2.92 0.42
C PHE A 242 17.98 1.55 0.05
N VAL A 243 16.68 1.51 -0.14
CA VAL A 243 15.90 0.46 -0.81
C VAL A 243 14.88 1.12 -1.75
N CYS A 244 14.49 0.44 -2.82
CA CYS A 244 13.47 0.93 -3.74
C CYS A 244 12.66 -0.22 -4.36
N ALA A 245 11.45 0.09 -4.80
CA ALA A 245 10.51 -0.85 -5.42
C ALA A 245 9.60 -0.15 -6.44
N THR A 246 9.16 -0.91 -7.43
CA THR A 246 8.13 -0.55 -8.38
C THR A 246 7.08 -1.68 -8.48
N ASN A 247 6.35 -1.76 -9.58
CA ASN A 247 5.30 -2.77 -9.77
C ASN A 247 5.84 -4.14 -10.22
N LEU A 248 7.05 -4.49 -9.81
CA LEU A 248 7.73 -5.75 -10.12
C LEU A 248 8.39 -6.33 -8.87
N PHE A 249 8.54 -7.66 -8.85
CA PHE A 249 9.44 -8.33 -7.91
C PHE A 249 10.86 -8.29 -8.46
N HIS A 250 11.81 -7.91 -7.63
CA HIS A 250 13.24 -7.87 -7.98
C HIS A 250 14.04 -8.98 -7.29
N SER A 251 13.49 -9.59 -6.22
CA SER A 251 14.12 -10.76 -5.60
C SER A 251 14.13 -11.94 -6.57
N LYS A 252 15.25 -12.67 -6.55
CA LYS A 252 15.45 -13.83 -7.44
C LYS A 252 14.38 -14.91 -7.24
N GLU A 253 13.94 -15.06 -6.00
CA GLU A 253 12.97 -16.07 -5.58
C GLU A 253 11.57 -15.79 -6.11
N LEU A 254 11.13 -14.51 -6.12
CA LEU A 254 9.78 -14.15 -6.52
C LEU A 254 9.68 -13.71 -7.98
N LYS A 255 10.75 -13.18 -8.57
CA LYS A 255 10.77 -12.74 -9.97
C LYS A 255 10.31 -13.85 -10.95
N ARG A 256 10.57 -15.12 -10.65
CA ARG A 256 10.19 -16.26 -11.49
C ARG A 256 8.67 -16.48 -11.61
N PHE A 257 7.87 -15.89 -10.72
CA PHE A 257 6.41 -16.00 -10.74
C PHE A 257 5.75 -14.84 -11.46
N GLN A 258 6.50 -13.83 -11.86
CA GLN A 258 5.95 -12.71 -12.63
C GLN A 258 5.51 -13.21 -14.00
N GLN A 259 4.31 -12.77 -14.40
CA GLN A 259 3.81 -13.08 -15.73
C GLN A 259 4.68 -12.37 -16.78
N PRO A 260 5.20 -13.09 -17.77
CA PRO A 260 5.82 -12.44 -18.91
C PRO A 260 4.75 -11.64 -19.68
N ASP A 261 5.15 -10.64 -20.41
CA ASP A 261 4.28 -9.87 -21.32
C ASP A 261 3.15 -9.05 -20.65
N ILE A 262 3.15 -8.93 -19.32
CA ILE A 262 2.29 -7.97 -18.63
C ILE A 262 2.92 -6.58 -18.77
N ASP A 263 2.14 -5.64 -19.29
CA ASP A 263 2.50 -4.22 -19.26
C ASP A 263 2.47 -3.73 -17.80
N SER A 264 3.66 -3.58 -17.23
CA SER A 264 3.85 -3.03 -15.88
C SER A 264 4.11 -1.52 -15.90
N TRP A 265 3.74 -0.86 -17.00
CA TRP A 265 3.94 0.57 -17.26
C TRP A 265 5.37 1.00 -16.97
N GLU A 266 6.28 0.37 -17.70
CA GLU A 266 7.69 0.71 -17.60
C GLU A 266 8.25 0.61 -16.17
N ALA A 267 7.79 -0.36 -15.39
CA ALA A 267 8.22 -0.54 -14.01
C ALA A 267 9.74 -0.76 -13.89
N GLU A 268 10.35 -1.51 -14.81
CA GLU A 268 11.79 -1.72 -14.83
C GLU A 268 12.59 -0.43 -15.15
N PRO A 269 12.27 0.36 -16.19
CA PRO A 269 12.90 1.67 -16.41
C PRO A 269 12.78 2.61 -15.22
N ARG A 270 11.60 2.68 -14.55
CA ARG A 270 11.41 3.49 -13.34
C ARG A 270 12.28 2.99 -12.19
N TYR A 271 12.36 1.68 -12.00
CA TYR A 271 13.25 1.08 -11.00
C TYR A 271 14.71 1.42 -11.24
N GLN A 272 15.18 1.31 -12.48
CA GLN A 272 16.57 1.63 -12.84
C GLN A 272 16.87 3.12 -12.65
N THR A 273 15.93 4.01 -12.92
CA THR A 273 16.08 5.45 -12.65
C THR A 273 16.25 5.70 -11.14
N MET A 274 15.35 5.15 -10.31
CA MET A 274 15.49 5.27 -8.85
C MET A 274 16.82 4.69 -8.37
N ARG A 275 17.12 3.45 -8.75
CA ARG A 275 18.35 2.77 -8.30
C ARG A 275 19.59 3.55 -8.63
N ARG A 276 19.76 3.98 -9.88
CA ARG A 276 20.92 4.77 -10.33
C ARG A 276 21.04 6.08 -9.55
N THR A 277 19.97 6.82 -9.36
CA THR A 277 19.98 8.08 -8.63
C THR A 277 20.30 7.86 -7.15
N LEU A 278 19.71 6.86 -6.52
CA LEU A 278 19.96 6.55 -5.12
C LEU A 278 21.37 6.00 -4.88
N GLU A 279 21.93 5.21 -5.80
CA GLU A 279 23.33 4.77 -5.74
C GLU A 279 24.30 5.94 -5.75
N ALA A 280 24.01 6.99 -6.52
CA ALA A 280 24.86 8.18 -6.62
C ALA A 280 24.66 9.16 -5.46
N GLU A 281 23.43 9.36 -4.99
CA GLU A 281 23.06 10.51 -4.17
C GLU A 281 22.56 10.16 -2.75
N ALA A 282 22.20 8.91 -2.43
CA ALA A 282 21.57 8.57 -1.15
C ALA A 282 22.35 9.04 0.08
N GLY A 283 23.69 9.03 0.03
CA GLY A 283 24.55 9.45 1.14
C GLY A 283 24.43 10.92 1.55
N GLN A 284 23.95 11.76 0.66
CA GLN A 284 23.79 13.21 0.89
C GLN A 284 22.36 13.69 0.55
N MET A 285 21.46 12.79 0.19
CA MET A 285 20.11 13.10 -0.24
C MET A 285 19.34 13.85 0.86
N ARG A 286 18.73 14.94 0.46
CA ARG A 286 17.83 15.77 1.27
C ARG A 286 16.40 15.63 0.76
N LEU A 287 15.44 16.15 1.50
CA LEU A 287 14.03 16.16 1.11
C LEU A 287 13.80 16.77 -0.29
N SER A 288 14.51 17.86 -0.63
CA SER A 288 14.43 18.47 -1.98
C SER A 288 14.87 17.51 -3.10
N ASP A 289 15.92 16.73 -2.86
CA ASP A 289 16.45 15.79 -3.85
C ASP A 289 15.49 14.61 -4.05
N ALA A 290 14.81 14.20 -2.96
CA ALA A 290 13.74 13.20 -3.01
C ALA A 290 12.56 13.69 -3.87
N PHE A 291 12.12 14.95 -3.71
CA PHE A 291 11.10 15.54 -4.58
C PHE A 291 11.58 15.66 -6.03
N ASP A 292 12.82 16.03 -6.28
CA ASP A 292 13.37 16.11 -7.63
C ASP A 292 13.43 14.74 -8.30
N LEU A 293 13.68 13.67 -7.54
CA LEU A 293 13.57 12.30 -8.05
C LEU A 293 12.11 11.95 -8.38
N LEU A 294 11.18 12.16 -7.44
CA LEU A 294 9.77 11.82 -7.61
C LEU A 294 9.10 12.60 -8.76
N THR A 295 9.48 13.84 -8.98
CA THR A 295 8.94 14.69 -10.07
C THR A 295 9.58 14.43 -11.42
N GLY A 296 10.45 13.43 -11.56
CA GLY A 296 11.07 13.07 -12.84
C GLY A 296 12.26 13.95 -13.26
N LYS A 297 12.71 14.93 -12.46
CA LYS A 297 13.87 15.76 -12.79
C LYS A 297 15.21 14.99 -12.85
N LYS A 298 15.26 13.82 -12.24
CA LYS A 298 16.45 12.93 -12.25
C LYS A 298 16.35 11.83 -13.32
N GLY A 299 15.28 11.78 -14.09
CA GLY A 299 15.01 10.80 -15.14
C GLY A 299 13.58 10.28 -15.09
N PHE A 300 13.25 9.35 -15.96
CA PHE A 300 11.91 8.81 -16.08
C PHE A 300 11.47 8.09 -14.78
N LEU A 301 10.54 8.68 -14.07
CA LEU A 301 9.93 8.15 -12.87
C LEU A 301 8.47 8.58 -12.73
N CYS A 302 8.18 9.87 -12.81
CA CYS A 302 6.81 10.39 -12.86
C CYS A 302 6.20 10.10 -14.22
N GLN A 303 4.95 9.61 -14.23
CA GLN A 303 4.20 9.28 -15.46
C GLN A 303 3.06 10.29 -15.72
N TYR A 304 3.15 11.46 -15.14
CA TYR A 304 2.22 12.55 -15.38
C TYR A 304 2.73 13.38 -16.56
N ASP A 305 1.94 13.47 -17.64
CA ASP A 305 2.21 14.29 -18.82
C ASP A 305 1.54 15.67 -18.70
#